data_ea8bce949f6aad4952c484888eed7bd9
#
_entry.id   ea8bce949f6aad4952c484888eed7bd9
#
_cell.length_a   1.000
_cell.length_b   1.000
_cell.length_c   1.000
_cell.angle_alpha   90.00
_cell.angle_beta   90.00
_cell.angle_gamma   90.00
#
_symmetry.space_group_name_H-M   'P 1'
#
loop_
_entity.id
_entity.type
_entity.pdbx_description
1 polymer ?
#
loop_
_entity_poly.entity_id
_entity_poly.type
_entity_poly.pdbx_seq_one_letter_code
_entity_poly.pdbx_strand_id
1 'polypeptide(L)'
;MEARRKVLEEAGRLNYTATRSRRGRAPKGVLRVGIAEMLTPAQQLEDPFYLYLSGFVRQGCLDRKYTAVPLESRGEGFLPPEGEPLDGMIAIGKFRPGQIEAMEALCPQIVFLNSSPLESRFDSVVLNFSLGISMALEHLAELGHRSVGFIGPEWKLDDLGRRAPEVRRQLFSQQLEARGLECRDWLLDCPMETEAAARAVGERLSNGG
;
A
#
# COMPACT_ATOMS: atom_id res chain seq x y z
N MET A 1 4.94 -4.22 -31.58
CA MET A 1 3.94 -3.28 -32.11
C MET A 1 2.54 -3.90 -32.23
N GLU A 2 2.43 -5.18 -32.49
CA GLU A 2 1.14 -5.89 -32.68
C GLU A 2 0.26 -5.96 -31.42
N ALA A 3 0.85 -6.20 -30.24
CA ALA A 3 0.12 -6.26 -28.97
C ALA A 3 -0.57 -4.92 -28.63
N ARG A 4 0.11 -3.78 -28.89
CA ARG A 4 -0.47 -2.45 -28.67
C ARG A 4 -1.67 -2.19 -29.58
N ARG A 5 -1.63 -2.66 -30.83
CA ARG A 5 -2.73 -2.52 -31.78
C ARG A 5 -3.95 -3.31 -31.31
N LYS A 6 -3.77 -4.58 -30.92
CA LYS A 6 -4.86 -5.43 -30.38
C LYS A 6 -5.53 -4.82 -29.15
N VAL A 7 -4.75 -4.26 -28.22
CA VAL A 7 -5.31 -3.59 -27.03
C VAL A 7 -6.14 -2.36 -27.42
N LEU A 8 -5.70 -1.57 -28.38
CA LEU A 8 -6.44 -0.39 -28.82
C LEU A 8 -7.71 -0.76 -29.61
N GLU A 9 -7.67 -1.83 -30.40
CA GLU A 9 -8.83 -2.36 -31.12
C GLU A 9 -9.89 -2.89 -30.15
N GLU A 10 -9.50 -3.66 -29.15
CA GLU A 10 -10.43 -4.15 -28.11
C GLU A 10 -10.98 -3.03 -27.23
N ALA A 11 -10.16 -2.05 -26.87
CA ALA A 11 -10.63 -0.86 -26.15
C ALA A 11 -11.67 -0.08 -26.96
N GLY A 12 -11.48 0.05 -28.28
CA GLY A 12 -12.46 0.66 -29.18
C GLY A 12 -13.76 -0.16 -29.29
N ARG A 13 -13.65 -1.48 -29.34
CA ARG A 13 -14.81 -2.40 -29.40
C ARG A 13 -15.67 -2.35 -28.14
N LEU A 14 -15.04 -2.17 -26.98
CA LEU A 14 -15.70 -2.06 -25.68
C LEU A 14 -16.17 -0.64 -25.35
N ASN A 15 -16.08 0.31 -26.29
CA ASN A 15 -16.33 1.73 -26.05
C ASN A 15 -15.50 2.29 -24.87
N TYR A 16 -14.36 1.67 -24.60
CA TYR A 16 -13.42 2.15 -23.57
C TYR A 16 -12.77 3.43 -24.09
N THR A 17 -13.41 4.55 -23.83
CA THR A 17 -12.73 5.83 -23.85
C THR A 17 -11.88 5.88 -22.58
N ALA A 18 -10.55 5.81 -22.75
CA ALA A 18 -9.68 6.26 -21.67
C ALA A 18 -10.29 7.58 -21.18
N THR A 19 -10.74 7.61 -19.93
CA THR A 19 -11.24 8.84 -19.30
C THR A 19 -10.10 9.82 -19.45
N ARG A 20 -10.14 10.63 -20.51
CA ARG A 20 -9.30 11.81 -20.57
C ARG A 20 -9.59 12.53 -19.27
N SER A 21 -8.59 12.59 -18.41
CA SER A 21 -8.67 13.49 -17.27
C SER A 21 -9.39 14.72 -17.76
N ARG A 22 -10.47 15.10 -17.07
CA ARG A 22 -11.14 16.37 -17.37
C ARG A 22 -10.03 17.36 -17.60
N ARG A 23 -9.85 17.81 -18.84
CA ARG A 23 -9.00 18.94 -19.16
C ARG A 23 -9.63 20.16 -18.49
N GLY A 24 -9.52 20.18 -17.16
CA GLY A 24 -9.54 21.41 -16.41
C GLY A 24 -8.40 22.24 -16.99
N ARG A 25 -8.65 23.51 -17.17
CA ARG A 25 -7.71 24.56 -17.53
C ARG A 25 -6.33 24.22 -16.99
N ALA A 26 -5.30 24.11 -17.83
CA ALA A 26 -3.94 23.82 -17.40
C ALA A 26 -3.63 24.73 -16.19
N PRO A 27 -3.18 24.16 -15.05
CA PRO A 27 -2.99 24.94 -13.83
C PRO A 27 -2.03 26.07 -14.16
N LYS A 28 -2.47 27.31 -13.91
CA LYS A 28 -1.64 28.49 -14.03
C LYS A 28 -0.81 28.61 -12.76
N GLY A 29 0.24 27.77 -12.62
CA GLY A 29 1.09 27.79 -11.44
C GLY A 29 1.70 26.46 -11.10
N VAL A 30 2.38 26.41 -9.98
CA VAL A 30 2.93 25.19 -9.39
C VAL A 30 1.79 24.40 -8.74
N LEU A 31 1.65 23.12 -9.09
CA LEU A 31 0.63 22.24 -8.49
C LEU A 31 0.88 22.09 -6.98
N ARG A 32 -0.20 22.17 -6.20
CA ARG A 32 -0.24 21.96 -4.76
C ARG A 32 -0.80 20.57 -4.46
N VAL A 33 0.05 19.66 -4.00
CA VAL A 33 -0.34 18.26 -3.73
C VAL A 33 -0.39 18.04 -2.22
N GLY A 34 -1.58 17.75 -1.70
CA GLY A 34 -1.78 17.35 -0.31
C GLY A 34 -1.18 15.98 -0.04
N ILE A 35 -0.50 15.83 1.08
CA ILE A 35 0.06 14.55 1.53
C ILE A 35 -0.65 14.16 2.83
N ALA A 36 -1.57 13.20 2.74
CA ALA A 36 -2.23 12.62 3.90
C ALA A 36 -1.48 11.35 4.31
N GLU A 37 -1.06 11.25 5.55
CA GLU A 37 -0.27 10.15 6.08
C GLU A 37 -1.04 9.42 7.19
N MET A 38 -1.11 8.09 7.12
CA MET A 38 -1.74 7.25 8.15
C MET A 38 -1.00 7.33 9.47
N LEU A 39 0.33 7.32 9.41
CA LEU A 39 1.21 7.33 10.57
C LEU A 39 1.69 8.75 10.88
N THR A 40 1.77 9.06 12.15
CA THR A 40 2.46 10.27 12.63
C THR A 40 3.97 10.17 12.37
N PRO A 41 4.72 11.30 12.35
CA PRO A 41 6.16 11.27 12.17
C PRO A 41 6.90 10.37 13.19
N ALA A 42 6.43 10.31 14.44
CA ALA A 42 7.00 9.43 15.46
C ALA A 42 6.78 7.95 15.10
N GLN A 43 5.58 7.57 14.69
CA GLN A 43 5.28 6.20 14.26
C GLN A 43 6.02 5.79 12.98
N GLN A 44 6.31 6.71 12.07
CA GLN A 44 7.10 6.43 10.87
C GLN A 44 8.56 6.09 11.21
N LEU A 45 9.11 6.59 12.31
CA LEU A 45 10.46 6.21 12.77
C LEU A 45 10.50 4.75 13.26
N GLU A 46 9.37 4.22 13.74
CA GLU A 46 9.23 2.82 14.14
C GLU A 46 8.92 1.89 12.96
N ASP A 47 8.35 2.44 11.87
CA ASP A 47 8.07 1.72 10.62
C ASP A 47 8.82 2.34 9.43
N PRO A 48 10.07 1.91 9.16
CA PRO A 48 10.89 2.47 8.08
C PRO A 48 10.25 2.40 6.70
N PHE A 49 9.35 1.45 6.45
CA PHE A 49 8.65 1.34 5.16
C PHE A 49 7.85 2.61 4.85
N TYR A 50 7.06 3.10 5.82
CA TYR A 50 6.27 4.33 5.62
C TYR A 50 7.14 5.59 5.59
N LEU A 51 8.24 5.60 6.34
CA LEU A 51 9.21 6.70 6.29
C LEU A 51 9.82 6.86 4.88
N TYR A 52 10.28 5.75 4.30
CA TYR A 52 10.82 5.77 2.92
C TYR A 52 9.74 6.13 1.90
N LEU A 53 8.54 5.57 2.04
CA LEU A 53 7.43 5.82 1.12
C LEU A 53 7.07 7.31 1.09
N SER A 54 6.93 7.94 2.26
CA SER A 54 6.70 9.38 2.41
C SER A 54 7.85 10.19 1.80
N GLY A 55 9.10 9.81 2.07
CA GLY A 55 10.28 10.46 1.51
C GLY A 55 10.28 10.44 -0.02
N PHE A 56 10.00 9.30 -0.64
CA PHE A 56 9.94 9.18 -2.11
C PHE A 56 8.80 9.99 -2.72
N VAL A 57 7.64 10.05 -2.07
CA VAL A 57 6.52 10.89 -2.52
C VAL A 57 6.91 12.37 -2.52
N ARG A 58 7.53 12.85 -1.43
CA ARG A 58 7.98 14.24 -1.30
C ARG A 58 9.07 14.56 -2.32
N GLN A 59 10.03 13.66 -2.51
CA GLN A 59 11.05 13.81 -3.55
C GLN A 59 10.43 13.86 -4.95
N GLY A 60 9.47 12.97 -5.23
CA GLY A 60 8.75 12.97 -6.51
C GLY A 60 7.97 14.26 -6.79
N CYS A 61 7.42 14.90 -5.75
CA CYS A 61 6.81 16.22 -5.87
C CYS A 61 7.87 17.28 -6.20
N LEU A 62 8.99 17.26 -5.49
CA LEU A 62 10.10 18.21 -5.70
C LEU A 62 10.66 18.13 -7.14
N ASP A 63 10.93 16.91 -7.63
CA ASP A 63 11.45 16.66 -8.97
C ASP A 63 10.53 17.20 -10.07
N ARG A 64 9.22 17.23 -9.81
CA ARG A 64 8.19 17.76 -10.71
C ARG A 64 7.88 19.23 -10.47
N LYS A 65 8.56 19.86 -9.54
CA LYS A 65 8.29 21.25 -9.10
C LYS A 65 6.86 21.44 -8.57
N TYR A 66 6.30 20.42 -7.90
CA TYR A 66 5.04 20.53 -7.18
C TYR A 66 5.29 20.96 -5.73
N THR A 67 4.35 21.67 -5.15
CA THR A 67 4.37 21.97 -3.71
C THR A 67 3.72 20.81 -2.95
N ALA A 68 4.51 20.04 -2.20
CA ALA A 68 3.98 19.05 -1.28
C ALA A 68 3.46 19.74 -0.02
N VAL A 69 2.18 19.59 0.27
CA VAL A 69 1.48 20.21 1.41
C VAL A 69 1.14 19.10 2.41
N PRO A 70 1.84 18.98 3.54
CA PRO A 70 1.49 18.01 4.57
C PRO A 70 0.11 18.33 5.15
N LEU A 71 -0.73 17.30 5.30
CA LEU A 71 -2.05 17.44 5.91
C LEU A 71 -2.00 16.94 7.35
N GLU A 72 -2.41 17.78 8.28
CA GLU A 72 -2.50 17.40 9.69
C GLU A 72 -3.78 16.61 9.95
N SER A 73 -3.63 15.37 10.42
CA SER A 73 -4.75 14.54 10.85
C SER A 73 -5.31 15.02 12.18
N ARG A 74 -6.62 15.16 12.29
CA ARG A 74 -7.31 15.56 13.51
C ARG A 74 -8.56 14.70 13.73
N GLY A 75 -8.43 13.68 14.56
CA GLY A 75 -9.49 12.71 14.79
C GLY A 75 -9.86 11.94 13.53
N GLU A 76 -11.11 12.05 13.09
CA GLU A 76 -11.57 11.44 11.83
C GLU A 76 -11.35 12.32 10.61
N GLY A 77 -10.82 13.53 10.77
CA GLY A 77 -10.65 14.48 9.69
C GLY A 77 -9.22 14.93 9.47
N PHE A 78 -9.07 15.84 8.54
CA PHE A 78 -7.84 16.54 8.23
C PHE A 78 -8.08 18.04 8.30
N LEU A 79 -7.11 18.76 8.85
CA LEU A 79 -7.16 20.21 8.82
C LEU A 79 -6.96 20.70 7.38
N PRO A 80 -7.79 21.66 6.91
CA PRO A 80 -7.55 22.28 5.63
C PRO A 80 -6.19 22.98 5.66
N PRO A 81 -5.38 22.82 4.60
CA PRO A 81 -4.09 23.51 4.53
C PRO A 81 -4.29 25.01 4.39
N GLU A 82 -3.37 25.80 4.92
CA GLU A 82 -3.36 27.23 4.69
C GLU A 82 -3.06 27.57 3.22
N GLY A 83 -3.63 28.66 2.74
CA GLY A 83 -3.40 29.18 1.39
C GLY A 83 -4.41 28.69 0.34
N GLU A 84 -3.94 28.52 -0.90
CA GLU A 84 -4.79 28.12 -2.02
C GLU A 84 -5.25 26.66 -1.91
N PRO A 85 -6.38 26.29 -2.56
CA PRO A 85 -6.86 24.91 -2.61
C PRO A 85 -5.80 23.94 -3.16
N LEU A 86 -5.97 22.66 -2.83
CA LEU A 86 -5.14 21.58 -3.37
C LEU A 86 -5.57 21.24 -4.80
N ASP A 87 -4.61 20.96 -5.67
CA ASP A 87 -4.85 20.45 -7.03
C ASP A 87 -5.00 18.94 -7.06
N GLY A 88 -4.45 18.24 -6.07
CA GLY A 88 -4.53 16.80 -5.90
C GLY A 88 -4.05 16.38 -4.52
N MET A 89 -4.25 15.11 -4.19
CA MET A 89 -3.85 14.54 -2.91
C MET A 89 -3.24 13.15 -3.11
N ILE A 90 -2.20 12.84 -2.34
CA ILE A 90 -1.66 11.49 -2.18
C ILE A 90 -1.92 11.06 -0.74
N ALA A 91 -2.68 9.96 -0.58
CA ALA A 91 -3.02 9.37 0.71
C ALA A 91 -2.16 8.13 0.95
N ILE A 92 -1.24 8.18 1.91
CA ILE A 92 -0.24 7.15 2.18
C ILE A 92 -0.69 6.29 3.36
N GLY A 93 -1.02 5.03 3.09
CA GLY A 93 -1.46 4.08 4.10
C GLY A 93 -2.94 3.74 4.02
N LYS A 94 -3.53 3.34 5.15
CA LYS A 94 -4.89 2.82 5.26
C LYS A 94 -5.74 3.74 6.10
N PHE A 95 -6.91 4.11 5.58
CA PHE A 95 -7.77 5.11 6.18
C PHE A 95 -9.18 4.56 6.39
N ARG A 96 -9.82 5.00 7.47
CA ARG A 96 -11.22 4.67 7.75
C ARG A 96 -12.16 5.44 6.80
N PRO A 97 -13.38 4.95 6.57
CA PRO A 97 -14.33 5.60 5.67
C PRO A 97 -14.53 7.10 5.98
N GLY A 98 -14.70 7.48 7.24
CA GLY A 98 -14.86 8.89 7.63
C GLY A 98 -13.63 9.75 7.31
N GLN A 99 -12.41 9.19 7.39
CA GLN A 99 -11.20 9.89 6.98
C GLN A 99 -11.13 10.06 5.46
N ILE A 100 -11.57 9.05 4.70
CA ILE A 100 -11.63 9.11 3.23
C ILE A 100 -12.63 10.19 2.79
N GLU A 101 -13.81 10.25 3.40
CA GLU A 101 -14.81 11.29 3.16
C GLU A 101 -14.27 12.69 3.48
N ALA A 102 -13.54 12.83 4.59
CA ALA A 102 -12.93 14.11 4.96
C ALA A 102 -11.83 14.55 3.98
N MET A 103 -11.01 13.60 3.48
CA MET A 103 -10.02 13.89 2.43
C MET A 103 -10.69 14.32 1.12
N GLU A 104 -11.74 13.62 0.72
CA GLU A 104 -12.47 13.94 -0.50
C GLU A 104 -13.17 15.30 -0.46
N ALA A 105 -13.64 15.71 0.72
CA ALA A 105 -14.19 17.05 0.94
C ALA A 105 -13.13 18.16 0.77
N LEU A 106 -11.85 17.86 1.09
CA LEU A 106 -10.73 18.79 0.87
C LEU A 106 -10.26 18.82 -0.59
N CYS A 107 -10.17 17.67 -1.21
CA CYS A 107 -9.71 17.53 -2.60
C CYS A 107 -10.25 16.22 -3.20
N PRO A 108 -11.11 16.27 -4.23
CA PRO A 108 -11.69 15.05 -4.83
C PRO A 108 -10.70 14.25 -5.71
N GLN A 109 -9.56 14.82 -6.07
CA GLN A 109 -8.51 14.15 -6.85
C GLN A 109 -7.53 13.47 -5.88
N ILE A 110 -7.82 12.22 -5.50
CA ILE A 110 -7.02 11.46 -4.55
C ILE A 110 -6.42 10.24 -5.25
N VAL A 111 -5.13 9.98 -4.97
CA VAL A 111 -4.46 8.73 -5.28
C VAL A 111 -4.04 8.07 -3.97
N PHE A 112 -4.48 6.85 -3.74
CA PHE A 112 -4.07 6.07 -2.57
C PHE A 112 -2.75 5.34 -2.83
N LEU A 113 -1.88 5.31 -1.84
CA LEU A 113 -0.60 4.64 -1.90
C LEU A 113 -0.51 3.62 -0.76
N ASN A 114 -0.22 2.36 -1.12
CA ASN A 114 -0.21 1.19 -0.22
C ASN A 114 -1.57 0.81 0.37
N SER A 115 -2.65 1.24 -0.24
CA SER A 115 -4.01 0.76 -0.02
C SER A 115 -4.86 1.02 -1.26
N SER A 116 -5.95 0.29 -1.41
CA SER A 116 -6.90 0.46 -2.51
C SER A 116 -8.35 0.46 -1.98
N PRO A 117 -8.74 1.48 -1.20
CA PRO A 117 -10.11 1.61 -0.77
C PRO A 117 -10.99 2.02 -1.94
N LEU A 118 -12.11 1.33 -2.18
CA LEU A 118 -13.10 1.70 -3.20
C LEU A 118 -12.49 1.83 -4.61
N GLU A 119 -11.92 0.73 -5.13
CA GLU A 119 -11.24 0.64 -6.45
C GLU A 119 -12.04 1.23 -7.63
N SER A 120 -13.37 1.22 -7.53
CA SER A 120 -14.24 1.82 -8.55
C SER A 120 -14.28 3.36 -8.52
N ARG A 121 -13.72 3.97 -7.49
CA ARG A 121 -13.86 5.42 -7.22
C ARG A 121 -12.54 6.16 -7.24
N PHE A 122 -11.47 5.55 -6.73
CA PHE A 122 -10.16 6.17 -6.56
C PHE A 122 -9.06 5.40 -7.27
N ASP A 123 -8.09 6.13 -7.79
CA ASP A 123 -6.85 5.54 -8.26
C ASP A 123 -5.98 5.11 -7.07
N SER A 124 -5.25 4.00 -7.24
CA SER A 124 -4.35 3.49 -6.20
C SER A 124 -3.06 2.90 -6.78
N VAL A 125 -2.02 2.92 -5.97
CA VAL A 125 -0.75 2.24 -6.23
C VAL A 125 -0.49 1.29 -5.07
N VAL A 126 -0.52 0.00 -5.35
CA VAL A 126 -0.39 -1.08 -4.34
C VAL A 126 0.67 -2.09 -4.74
N LEU A 127 1.21 -2.81 -3.75
CA LEU A 127 2.14 -3.91 -3.98
C LEU A 127 1.36 -5.17 -4.39
N ASN A 128 1.89 -5.91 -5.36
CA ASN A 128 1.37 -7.22 -5.72
C ASN A 128 1.91 -8.28 -4.76
N PHE A 129 1.30 -8.38 -3.57
CA PHE A 129 1.71 -9.36 -2.56
C PHE A 129 1.58 -10.80 -3.04
N SER A 130 0.58 -11.12 -3.88
CA SER A 130 0.41 -12.46 -4.42
C SER A 130 1.61 -12.89 -5.26
N LEU A 131 2.06 -12.02 -6.16
CA LEU A 131 3.26 -12.26 -6.95
C LEU A 131 4.52 -12.33 -6.08
N GLY A 132 4.66 -11.40 -5.12
CA GLY A 132 5.83 -11.38 -4.23
C GLY A 132 5.98 -12.66 -3.40
N ILE A 133 4.89 -13.15 -2.80
CA ILE A 133 4.88 -14.42 -2.06
C ILE A 133 5.15 -15.60 -3.01
N SER A 134 4.55 -15.60 -4.22
CA SER A 134 4.80 -16.62 -5.23
C SER A 134 6.28 -16.74 -5.56
N MET A 135 6.91 -15.63 -5.89
CA MET A 135 8.34 -15.59 -6.24
C MET A 135 9.24 -16.03 -5.08
N ALA A 136 8.93 -15.63 -3.85
CA ALA A 136 9.70 -16.03 -2.67
C ALA A 136 9.62 -17.54 -2.42
N LEU A 137 8.41 -18.12 -2.47
CA LEU A 137 8.22 -19.56 -2.28
C LEU A 137 8.84 -20.38 -3.41
N GLU A 138 8.73 -19.93 -4.65
CA GLU A 138 9.36 -20.59 -5.82
C GLU A 138 10.88 -20.60 -5.68
N HIS A 139 11.49 -19.48 -5.34
CA HIS A 139 12.92 -19.38 -5.11
C HIS A 139 13.41 -20.33 -4.00
N LEU A 140 12.70 -20.39 -2.86
CA LEU A 140 13.03 -21.31 -1.78
C LEU A 140 12.92 -22.78 -2.22
N ALA A 141 11.89 -23.13 -3.00
CA ALA A 141 11.72 -24.47 -3.53
C ALA A 141 12.84 -24.86 -4.51
N GLU A 142 13.25 -23.96 -5.39
CA GLU A 142 14.37 -24.13 -6.34
C GLU A 142 15.70 -24.36 -5.60
N LEU A 143 15.91 -23.70 -4.46
CA LEU A 143 17.07 -23.92 -3.59
C LEU A 143 17.00 -25.24 -2.82
N GLY A 144 15.94 -26.02 -2.98
CA GLY A 144 15.77 -27.33 -2.36
C GLY A 144 15.13 -27.32 -0.98
N HIS A 145 14.70 -26.19 -0.47
CA HIS A 145 13.94 -26.13 0.78
C HIS A 145 12.62 -26.87 0.65
N ARG A 146 12.21 -27.56 1.73
CA ARG A 146 10.93 -28.29 1.81
C ARG A 146 10.08 -27.80 2.98
N SER A 147 10.70 -27.20 3.99
CA SER A 147 10.04 -26.60 5.13
C SER A 147 10.35 -25.12 5.16
N VAL A 148 9.30 -24.29 5.15
CA VAL A 148 9.39 -22.82 5.07
C VAL A 148 8.46 -22.22 6.12
N GLY A 149 8.97 -21.29 6.92
CA GLY A 149 8.20 -20.58 7.92
C GLY A 149 7.73 -19.19 7.46
N PHE A 150 6.75 -18.67 8.16
CA PHE A 150 6.30 -17.28 8.04
C PHE A 150 6.30 -16.62 9.42
N ILE A 151 6.88 -15.43 9.50
CA ILE A 151 6.92 -14.61 10.71
C ILE A 151 6.23 -13.30 10.42
N GLY A 152 5.25 -12.96 11.20
CA GLY A 152 4.50 -11.71 11.04
C GLY A 152 3.14 -11.77 11.73
N PRO A 153 2.42 -10.65 11.79
CA PRO A 153 1.16 -10.58 12.50
C PRO A 153 0.08 -11.45 11.85
N GLU A 154 -0.79 -12.00 12.67
CA GLU A 154 -1.99 -12.68 12.20
C GLU A 154 -3.03 -11.68 11.67
N TRP A 155 -3.08 -10.50 12.29
CA TRP A 155 -4.06 -9.47 12.00
C TRP A 155 -3.40 -8.14 11.67
N LYS A 156 -3.92 -7.47 10.66
CA LYS A 156 -3.54 -6.09 10.27
C LYS A 156 -4.78 -5.26 9.94
N LEU A 157 -4.56 -4.05 9.46
CA LEU A 157 -5.63 -3.25 8.91
C LEU A 157 -5.88 -3.63 7.44
N ASP A 158 -7.15 -3.75 7.05
CA ASP A 158 -7.56 -3.80 5.64
C ASP A 158 -7.49 -2.42 4.98
N ASP A 159 -7.86 -2.33 3.71
CA ASP A 159 -7.80 -1.07 2.96
C ASP A 159 -8.80 0.00 3.42
N LEU A 160 -9.73 -0.37 4.30
CA LEU A 160 -10.66 0.55 4.96
C LEU A 160 -10.31 0.79 6.44
N GLY A 161 -9.08 0.48 6.83
CA GLY A 161 -8.59 0.69 8.20
C GLY A 161 -9.26 -0.17 9.27
N ARG A 162 -9.87 -1.32 8.88
CA ARG A 162 -10.52 -2.26 9.80
C ARG A 162 -9.59 -3.43 10.09
N ARG A 163 -9.72 -4.04 11.26
CA ARG A 163 -8.96 -5.24 11.60
C ARG A 163 -9.36 -6.40 10.69
N ALA A 164 -8.39 -6.98 10.00
CA ALA A 164 -8.55 -8.10 9.10
C ALA A 164 -7.34 -9.05 9.16
N PRO A 165 -7.47 -10.31 8.72
CA PRO A 165 -6.33 -11.20 8.61
C PRO A 165 -5.24 -10.61 7.70
N GLU A 166 -3.98 -10.84 8.06
CA GLU A 166 -2.85 -10.33 7.29
C GLU A 166 -2.76 -11.04 5.93
N VAL A 167 -2.84 -10.26 4.86
CA VAL A 167 -2.98 -10.78 3.48
C VAL A 167 -1.79 -11.61 3.03
N ARG A 168 -0.55 -11.23 3.40
CA ARG A 168 0.66 -11.99 3.01
C ARG A 168 0.71 -13.35 3.70
N ARG A 169 0.28 -13.42 4.96
CA ARG A 169 0.16 -14.67 5.72
C ARG A 169 -0.88 -15.61 5.09
N GLN A 170 -2.03 -15.08 4.67
CA GLN A 170 -3.04 -15.86 3.95
C GLN A 170 -2.52 -16.37 2.60
N LEU A 171 -1.90 -15.48 1.81
CA LEU A 171 -1.32 -15.85 0.51
C LEU A 171 -0.19 -16.88 0.66
N PHE A 172 0.66 -16.74 1.70
CA PHE A 172 1.69 -17.72 2.02
C PHE A 172 1.06 -19.11 2.26
N SER A 173 0.09 -19.21 3.17
CA SER A 173 -0.57 -20.48 3.48
C SER A 173 -1.26 -21.11 2.27
N GLN A 174 -1.95 -20.30 1.45
CA GLN A 174 -2.64 -20.77 0.24
C GLN A 174 -1.70 -21.27 -0.85
N GLN A 175 -0.53 -20.64 -0.99
CA GLN A 175 0.41 -20.93 -2.08
C GLN A 175 1.46 -21.99 -1.71
N LEU A 176 1.58 -22.31 -0.44
CA LEU A 176 2.58 -23.27 0.07
C LEU A 176 2.32 -24.67 -0.47
N GLU A 177 1.09 -25.19 -0.30
CA GLU A 177 0.70 -26.54 -0.70
C GLU A 177 0.86 -26.78 -2.20
N ALA A 178 0.53 -25.79 -3.02
CA ALA A 178 0.66 -25.87 -4.48
C ALA A 178 2.11 -26.12 -4.96
N ARG A 179 3.10 -25.90 -4.08
CA ARG A 179 4.54 -26.06 -4.36
C ARG A 179 5.17 -27.25 -3.63
N GLY A 180 4.37 -28.06 -2.95
CA GLY A 180 4.87 -29.17 -2.15
C GLY A 180 5.79 -28.74 -1.00
N LEU A 181 5.56 -27.54 -0.48
CA LEU A 181 6.25 -27.01 0.68
C LEU A 181 5.41 -27.22 1.94
N GLU A 182 6.06 -27.36 3.08
CA GLU A 182 5.42 -27.50 4.39
C GLU A 182 5.82 -26.33 5.29
N CYS A 183 4.88 -25.86 6.12
CA CYS A 183 5.16 -24.85 7.13
C CYS A 183 5.27 -25.42 8.54
N ARG A 184 4.60 -26.59 8.80
CA ARG A 184 4.49 -27.19 10.14
C ARG A 184 4.11 -26.12 11.19
N ASP A 185 4.88 -26.03 12.28
CA ASP A 185 4.63 -25.10 13.38
C ASP A 185 5.38 -23.76 13.25
N TRP A 186 5.82 -23.39 12.05
CA TRP A 186 6.59 -22.18 11.80
C TRP A 186 5.74 -21.01 11.26
N LEU A 187 4.47 -20.99 11.55
CA LEU A 187 3.59 -19.86 11.26
C LEU A 187 3.51 -18.96 12.49
N LEU A 188 4.57 -18.18 12.73
CA LEU A 188 4.74 -17.42 13.96
C LEU A 188 3.98 -16.09 13.90
N ASP A 189 3.14 -15.85 14.92
CA ASP A 189 2.44 -14.57 15.09
C ASP A 189 3.28 -13.64 15.96
N CYS A 190 3.66 -12.48 15.41
CA CYS A 190 4.35 -11.45 16.13
C CYS A 190 4.15 -10.07 15.49
N PRO A 191 4.27 -8.97 16.25
CA PRO A 191 4.36 -7.64 15.68
C PRO A 191 5.50 -7.51 14.66
N MET A 192 5.37 -6.56 13.72
CA MET A 192 6.42 -6.27 12.73
C MET A 192 7.56 -5.44 13.34
N GLU A 193 8.19 -5.99 14.37
CA GLU A 193 9.28 -5.41 15.13
C GLU A 193 10.43 -6.39 15.21
N THR A 194 11.66 -5.91 15.06
CA THR A 194 12.86 -6.75 15.02
C THR A 194 13.02 -7.60 16.29
N GLU A 195 12.82 -7.01 17.47
CA GLU A 195 12.96 -7.70 18.75
C GLU A 195 11.85 -8.74 18.97
N ALA A 196 10.61 -8.42 18.55
CA ALA A 196 9.49 -9.37 18.64
C ALA A 196 9.72 -10.58 17.74
N ALA A 197 10.17 -10.36 16.50
CA ALA A 197 10.50 -11.44 15.58
C ALA A 197 11.65 -12.32 16.10
N ALA A 198 12.74 -11.72 16.60
CA ALA A 198 13.86 -12.45 17.16
C ALA A 198 13.45 -13.29 18.38
N ARG A 199 12.60 -12.77 19.26
CA ARG A 199 12.05 -13.48 20.41
C ARG A 199 11.19 -14.67 19.96
N ALA A 200 10.23 -14.45 19.07
CA ALA A 200 9.33 -15.49 18.57
C ALA A 200 10.10 -16.67 17.94
N VAL A 201 11.16 -16.37 17.17
CA VAL A 201 12.05 -17.40 16.61
C VAL A 201 12.87 -18.11 17.69
N GLY A 202 13.46 -17.37 18.63
CA GLY A 202 14.25 -17.91 19.72
C GLY A 202 13.46 -18.86 20.62
N GLU A 203 12.24 -18.47 21.00
CA GLU A 203 11.31 -19.33 21.77
C GLU A 203 10.96 -20.61 21.01
N ARG A 204 10.68 -20.50 19.71
CA ARG A 204 10.35 -21.67 18.88
C ARG A 204 11.52 -22.64 18.76
N LEU A 205 12.73 -22.14 18.54
CA LEU A 205 13.94 -22.97 18.48
C LEU A 205 14.25 -23.65 19.82
N SER A 206 13.99 -22.97 20.94
CA SER A 206 14.24 -23.51 22.28
C SER A 206 13.24 -24.59 22.69
N ASN A 207 12.02 -24.55 22.16
CA ASN A 207 10.94 -25.50 22.47
C ASN A 207 10.87 -26.73 21.55
N GLY A 208 11.91 -26.97 20.80
CA GLY A 208 12.08 -28.17 19.95
C GLY A 208 11.66 -27.88 18.50
N GLY A 209 12.58 -27.33 17.77
CA GLY A 209 12.56 -27.36 16.31
C GLY A 209 12.82 -28.78 15.81
#